data_c92680c2c1345e8b3d4cec8452d75fe0
#
_entry.id   c92680c2c1345e8b3d4cec8452d75fe0
#
_cell.length_a   1.000
_cell.length_b   1.000
_cell.length_c   1.000
_cell.angle_alpha   90.00
_cell.angle_beta   90.00
_cell.angle_gamma   90.00
#
_symmetry.space_group_name_H-M   'P 1'
#
loop_
_entity.id
_entity.type
_entity.pdbx_description
1 polymer ?
#
loop_
_entity_poly.entity_id
_entity_poly.type
_entity_poly.pdbx_seq_one_letter_code
_entity_poly.pdbx_strand_id
1 'polypeptide(L)'
;MKPFKTKFTKILTGLGVTAALLLSIPSPAVSQEALPGKGEVVLEKAGEIELGDLIQQWASEMDHVYAETRIQAKDSNKKIFERLGINDKAFVRYVNSIKGKENPFARLQKGRLIQARLTPTGEVISLRVFRPIDSLSRDVAYFQVSKESGKFKHANLKSEIDAFPIASSAVIKTTLESAAVSANIPANVLAQIKERLSTSMDVNKGVAAGDSFSVIYERRQIDGADLGSGKLLAIEY
;
A
#
# COMPACT_ATOMS: atom_id res chain seq x y z
N MET A 1 -2.77 -1.05 34.95
CA MET A 1 -1.98 -0.80 33.72
C MET A 1 -1.57 0.66 33.72
N LYS A 2 -0.27 0.96 33.76
CA LYS A 2 0.20 2.36 33.77
C LYS A 2 0.19 2.91 32.33
N PRO A 3 -0.25 4.16 32.08
CA PRO A 3 -0.23 4.74 30.75
C PRO A 3 1.21 5.01 30.30
N PHE A 4 1.49 4.64 29.07
CA PHE A 4 2.76 4.91 28.39
C PHE A 4 2.76 6.40 27.98
N LYS A 5 3.47 7.24 28.74
CA LYS A 5 3.70 8.64 28.38
C LYS A 5 4.93 8.74 27.51
N THR A 6 4.75 8.82 26.20
CA THR A 6 5.84 9.13 25.28
C THR A 6 5.88 10.64 25.04
N LYS A 7 6.79 11.34 25.72
CA LYS A 7 7.04 12.76 25.46
C LYS A 7 7.85 12.91 24.15
N PHE A 8 7.21 13.37 23.11
CA PHE A 8 7.89 13.87 21.90
C PHE A 8 8.25 15.36 22.11
N THR A 9 9.30 15.61 22.88
CA THR A 9 9.90 16.94 22.95
C THR A 9 11.31 16.83 22.38
N LYS A 10 11.49 17.10 21.11
CA LYS A 10 12.76 17.50 20.45
C LYS A 10 12.80 17.16 18.96
N ILE A 11 11.97 17.77 18.13
CA ILE A 11 12.20 17.81 16.67
C ILE A 11 11.77 19.19 16.13
N LEU A 12 12.13 20.28 16.79
CA LEU A 12 11.86 21.61 16.21
C LEU A 12 13.05 22.59 16.34
N THR A 13 14.24 22.14 16.70
CA THR A 13 15.44 22.98 16.77
C THR A 13 16.37 22.82 15.54
N GLY A 14 15.99 22.02 14.54
CA GLY A 14 16.81 21.77 13.34
C GLY A 14 16.45 22.60 12.10
N LEU A 15 15.32 23.28 12.07
CA LEU A 15 14.84 24.00 10.87
C LEU A 15 15.23 25.49 10.80
N GLY A 16 15.81 26.03 11.86
CA GLY A 16 16.19 27.44 11.92
C GLY A 16 17.55 27.79 11.31
N VAL A 17 18.41 26.81 11.03
CA VAL A 17 19.80 27.08 10.60
C VAL A 17 20.03 26.93 9.08
N THR A 18 19.15 26.25 8.38
CA THR A 18 19.27 26.05 6.93
C THR A 18 18.70 27.18 6.06
N ALA A 19 17.93 28.11 6.62
CA ALA A 19 17.38 29.24 5.86
C ALA A 19 18.36 30.39 5.67
N ALA A 20 19.47 30.44 6.43
CA ALA A 20 20.44 31.55 6.36
C ALA A 20 21.57 31.37 5.32
N LEU A 21 21.69 30.18 4.72
CA LEU A 21 22.78 29.87 3.77
C LEU A 21 22.39 29.98 2.29
N LEU A 22 21.14 30.34 1.98
CA LEU A 22 20.64 30.48 0.59
C LEU A 22 20.67 31.92 0.05
N LEU A 23 21.25 32.89 0.79
CA LEU A 23 21.21 34.30 0.41
C LEU A 23 22.46 34.81 -0.36
N SER A 24 23.38 33.93 -0.82
CA SER A 24 24.60 34.34 -1.49
C SER A 24 24.77 33.88 -2.95
N ILE A 25 23.68 33.52 -3.65
CA ILE A 25 23.74 33.23 -5.08
C ILE A 25 23.18 34.45 -5.83
N PRO A 26 23.95 35.14 -6.68
CA PRO A 26 23.42 36.23 -7.47
C PRO A 26 22.52 35.68 -8.56
N SER A 27 21.21 35.94 -8.43
CA SER A 27 20.21 35.62 -9.47
C SER A 27 20.25 36.69 -10.58
N PRO A 28 20.12 36.29 -11.86
CA PRO A 28 19.83 37.23 -12.93
C PRO A 28 18.40 37.80 -12.72
N ALA A 29 18.28 39.09 -13.03
CA ALA A 29 17.06 39.86 -12.83
C ALA A 29 15.83 39.22 -13.51
N VAL A 30 14.94 38.70 -12.71
CA VAL A 30 13.55 38.41 -13.07
C VAL A 30 12.71 39.50 -12.42
N SER A 31 11.89 40.18 -13.23
CA SER A 31 10.96 41.23 -12.80
C SER A 31 10.13 40.78 -11.59
N GLN A 32 10.24 41.51 -10.51
CA GLN A 32 9.40 41.33 -9.32
C GLN A 32 7.97 41.75 -9.65
N GLU A 33 7.10 40.75 -9.87
CA GLU A 33 5.70 40.95 -9.61
C GLU A 33 5.51 40.96 -8.08
N ALA A 34 4.93 42.04 -7.59
CA ALA A 34 4.69 42.27 -6.17
C ALA A 34 3.79 41.15 -5.59
N LEU A 35 4.35 40.38 -4.68
CA LEU A 35 3.57 39.47 -3.84
C LEU A 35 2.59 40.28 -2.97
N PRO A 36 1.30 39.92 -2.91
CA PRO A 36 0.34 40.60 -2.06
C PRO A 36 0.66 40.37 -0.59
N GLY A 37 0.79 41.47 0.15
CA GLY A 37 0.62 41.61 1.57
C GLY A 37 1.47 40.73 2.47
N LYS A 38 2.32 41.36 3.31
CA LYS A 38 2.88 40.77 4.51
C LYS A 38 1.73 40.28 5.42
N GLY A 39 1.31 39.05 5.23
CA GLY A 39 0.51 38.34 6.22
C GLY A 39 1.45 38.03 7.40
N GLU A 40 1.15 38.55 8.54
CA GLU A 40 1.75 38.16 9.81
C GLU A 40 1.41 36.68 10.00
N VAL A 41 2.41 35.81 9.89
CA VAL A 41 2.23 34.38 10.20
C VAL A 41 2.14 34.29 11.71
N VAL A 42 0.93 34.31 12.23
CA VAL A 42 0.68 33.98 13.63
C VAL A 42 0.88 32.47 13.75
N LEU A 43 2.04 32.06 14.25
CA LEU A 43 2.25 30.69 14.71
C LEU A 43 1.43 30.50 15.98
N GLU A 44 0.17 30.09 15.84
CA GLU A 44 -0.55 29.56 16.99
C GLU A 44 0.24 28.40 17.57
N LYS A 45 0.51 28.49 18.88
CA LYS A 45 1.17 27.45 19.62
C LYS A 45 0.33 26.18 19.47
N ALA A 46 0.79 25.26 18.62
CA ALA A 46 0.13 23.96 18.48
C ALA A 46 0.04 23.35 19.89
N GLY A 47 -1.17 23.17 20.39
CA GLY A 47 -1.41 22.51 21.67
C GLY A 47 -0.80 21.12 21.64
N GLU A 48 -0.34 20.64 22.79
CA GLU A 48 0.16 19.27 22.93
C GLU A 48 -1.02 18.32 22.71
N ILE A 49 -1.13 17.76 21.48
CA ILE A 49 -2.18 16.80 21.15
C ILE A 49 -1.69 15.43 21.57
N GLU A 50 -2.36 14.82 22.56
CA GLU A 50 -2.09 13.42 22.88
C GLU A 50 -2.59 12.53 21.72
N LEU A 51 -1.67 11.79 21.09
CA LEU A 51 -1.99 10.90 19.96
C LEU A 51 -3.09 9.89 20.29
N GLY A 52 -3.20 9.50 21.59
CA GLY A 52 -4.27 8.63 22.07
C GLY A 52 -5.65 9.24 21.95
N ASP A 53 -5.80 10.53 22.25
CA ASP A 53 -7.10 11.24 22.18
C ASP A 53 -7.52 11.42 20.72
N LEU A 54 -6.58 11.75 19.82
CA LEU A 54 -6.83 11.82 18.37
C LEU A 54 -7.28 10.47 17.80
N ILE A 55 -6.60 9.38 18.15
CA ILE A 55 -6.98 8.03 17.69
C ILE A 55 -8.39 7.69 18.21
N GLN A 56 -8.70 8.03 19.45
CA GLN A 56 -9.99 7.75 20.05
C GLN A 56 -11.11 8.60 19.40
N GLN A 57 -10.84 9.86 19.10
CA GLN A 57 -11.75 10.73 18.35
C GLN A 57 -12.01 10.19 16.95
N TRP A 58 -10.96 9.88 16.18
CA TRP A 58 -11.10 9.30 14.83
C TRP A 58 -11.83 7.96 14.85
N ALA A 59 -11.56 7.10 15.86
CA ALA A 59 -12.26 5.82 15.99
C ALA A 59 -13.76 6.01 16.27
N SER A 60 -14.16 7.10 16.96
CA SER A 60 -15.57 7.41 17.21
C SER A 60 -16.30 8.01 15.98
N GLU A 61 -15.56 8.66 15.08
CA GLU A 61 -16.09 9.27 13.86
C GLU A 61 -16.11 8.28 12.66
N MET A 62 -15.34 7.18 12.72
CA MET A 62 -15.29 6.19 11.64
C MET A 62 -16.38 5.15 11.79
N ASP A 63 -17.25 5.05 10.79
CA ASP A 63 -18.25 3.98 10.70
C ASP A 63 -17.63 2.58 10.50
N HIS A 64 -16.42 2.52 9.97
CA HIS A 64 -15.73 1.28 9.65
C HIS A 64 -14.22 1.47 9.47
N VAL A 65 -13.49 0.36 9.62
CA VAL A 65 -12.04 0.27 9.36
C VAL A 65 -11.76 -0.82 8.33
N TYR A 66 -10.72 -0.60 7.52
CA TYR A 66 -10.20 -1.63 6.61
C TYR A 66 -8.99 -2.32 7.25
N ALA A 67 -8.96 -3.65 7.15
CA ALA A 67 -7.81 -4.46 7.55
C ALA A 67 -7.43 -5.41 6.42
N GLU A 68 -6.13 -5.56 6.19
CA GLU A 68 -5.61 -6.39 5.11
C GLU A 68 -4.54 -7.35 5.62
N THR A 69 -4.50 -8.53 5.02
CA THR A 69 -3.42 -9.48 5.25
C THR A 69 -3.25 -10.40 4.05
N ARG A 70 -2.04 -10.93 3.87
CA ARG A 70 -1.79 -12.04 2.95
C ARG A 70 -1.68 -13.35 3.72
N ILE A 71 -2.28 -14.40 3.16
CA ILE A 71 -2.19 -15.76 3.73
C ILE A 71 -0.73 -16.19 3.74
N GLN A 72 -0.23 -16.55 4.91
CA GLN A 72 1.13 -17.02 5.13
C GLN A 72 1.20 -18.55 5.15
N ALA A 73 2.42 -19.10 5.06
CA ALA A 73 2.63 -20.54 5.24
C ALA A 73 2.23 -20.95 6.67
N LYS A 74 1.51 -22.07 6.79
CA LYS A 74 1.02 -22.60 8.08
C LYS A 74 0.00 -21.70 8.81
N ASP A 75 -0.66 -20.77 8.10
CA ASP A 75 -1.81 -20.05 8.65
C ASP A 75 -2.98 -21.01 8.91
N SER A 76 -3.76 -20.67 9.93
CA SER A 76 -5.10 -21.18 10.16
C SER A 76 -6.12 -20.04 10.03
N ASN A 77 -7.40 -20.36 9.83
CA ASN A 77 -8.46 -19.35 9.79
C ASN A 77 -8.42 -18.47 11.05
N LYS A 78 -8.20 -19.08 12.23
CA LYS A 78 -8.09 -18.37 13.49
C LYS A 78 -6.98 -17.31 13.46
N LYS A 79 -5.76 -17.67 13.04
CA LYS A 79 -4.62 -16.74 12.95
C LYS A 79 -4.87 -15.60 11.96
N ILE A 80 -5.53 -15.89 10.84
CA ILE A 80 -5.90 -14.88 9.85
C ILE A 80 -6.90 -13.89 10.43
N PHE A 81 -7.95 -14.39 11.10
CA PHE A 81 -8.98 -13.54 11.70
C PHE A 81 -8.44 -12.69 12.85
N GLU A 82 -7.57 -13.24 13.71
CA GLU A 82 -6.86 -12.50 14.76
C GLU A 82 -6.00 -11.37 14.15
N ARG A 83 -5.26 -11.64 13.09
CA ARG A 83 -4.39 -10.67 12.41
C ARG A 83 -5.18 -9.55 11.73
N LEU A 84 -6.41 -9.85 11.28
CA LEU A 84 -7.34 -8.86 10.73
C LEU A 84 -8.11 -8.09 11.81
N GLY A 85 -7.98 -8.43 13.09
CA GLY A 85 -8.74 -7.81 14.17
C GLY A 85 -10.21 -8.23 14.22
N ILE A 86 -10.57 -9.37 13.61
CA ILE A 86 -11.95 -9.85 13.57
C ILE A 86 -12.34 -10.41 14.94
N ASN A 87 -13.33 -9.78 15.56
CA ASN A 87 -13.93 -10.20 16.83
C ASN A 87 -15.44 -10.49 16.65
N ASP A 88 -15.78 -11.33 15.68
CA ASP A 88 -17.16 -11.65 15.32
C ASP A 88 -17.37 -13.18 15.32
N LYS A 89 -17.90 -13.70 16.43
CA LYS A 89 -18.19 -15.13 16.59
C LYS A 89 -19.25 -15.63 15.60
N ALA A 90 -20.20 -14.79 15.19
CA ALA A 90 -21.24 -15.15 14.23
C ALA A 90 -20.64 -15.31 12.83
N PHE A 91 -19.74 -14.38 12.43
CA PHE A 91 -18.96 -14.48 11.20
C PHE A 91 -18.13 -15.77 11.15
N VAL A 92 -17.37 -16.06 12.21
CA VAL A 92 -16.51 -17.27 12.26
C VAL A 92 -17.34 -18.54 12.10
N ARG A 93 -18.49 -18.63 12.79
CA ARG A 93 -19.42 -19.77 12.63
C ARG A 93 -19.97 -19.87 11.23
N TYR A 94 -20.34 -18.75 10.63
CA TYR A 94 -20.85 -18.70 9.27
C TYR A 94 -19.81 -19.20 8.26
N VAL A 95 -18.58 -18.67 8.28
CA VAL A 95 -17.50 -19.09 7.37
C VAL A 95 -17.20 -20.58 7.49
N ASN A 96 -17.20 -21.12 8.71
CA ASN A 96 -16.98 -22.55 8.96
C ASN A 96 -18.16 -23.43 8.50
N SER A 97 -19.36 -22.85 8.36
CA SER A 97 -20.54 -23.57 7.85
C SER A 97 -20.59 -23.66 6.32
N ILE A 98 -19.84 -22.82 5.61
CA ILE A 98 -19.83 -22.79 4.14
C ILE A 98 -19.16 -24.06 3.61
N LYS A 99 -19.96 -24.90 2.95
CA LYS A 99 -19.51 -26.15 2.33
C LYS A 99 -19.10 -25.90 0.87
N GLY A 100 -18.19 -26.74 0.37
CA GLY A 100 -17.81 -26.74 -1.04
C GLY A 100 -16.40 -26.20 -1.31
N LYS A 101 -15.94 -26.44 -2.55
CA LYS A 101 -14.59 -26.09 -3.01
C LYS A 101 -14.40 -24.59 -3.22
N GLU A 102 -15.50 -23.83 -3.22
CA GLU A 102 -15.49 -22.38 -3.46
C GLU A 102 -15.12 -21.57 -2.21
N ASN A 103 -15.25 -22.18 -1.02
CA ASN A 103 -14.84 -21.56 0.23
C ASN A 103 -13.30 -21.52 0.33
N PRO A 104 -12.65 -20.34 0.21
CA PRO A 104 -11.21 -20.22 0.28
C PRO A 104 -10.63 -20.56 1.67
N PHE A 105 -11.48 -20.55 2.71
CA PHE A 105 -11.11 -20.88 4.09
C PHE A 105 -11.10 -22.40 4.35
N ALA A 106 -11.70 -23.20 3.45
CA ALA A 106 -11.57 -24.66 3.51
C ALA A 106 -10.19 -25.14 3.02
N ARG A 107 -9.53 -24.36 2.15
CA ARG A 107 -8.19 -24.64 1.64
C ARG A 107 -7.42 -23.33 1.46
N LEU A 108 -6.70 -22.92 2.49
CA LEU A 108 -5.88 -21.73 2.47
C LEU A 108 -4.76 -21.83 1.43
N GLN A 109 -4.60 -20.79 0.62
CA GLN A 109 -3.52 -20.70 -0.37
C GLN A 109 -2.61 -19.53 -0.02
N LYS A 110 -1.33 -19.83 0.23
CA LYS A 110 -0.30 -18.82 0.54
C LYS A 110 -0.26 -17.70 -0.51
N GLY A 111 -0.11 -16.46 -0.05
CA GLY A 111 0.03 -15.26 -0.89
C GLY A 111 -1.28 -14.61 -1.27
N ARG A 112 -2.44 -15.26 -1.11
CA ARG A 112 -3.74 -14.62 -1.38
C ARG A 112 -3.96 -13.44 -0.43
N LEU A 113 -4.39 -12.32 -1.01
CA LEU A 113 -4.81 -11.15 -0.27
C LEU A 113 -6.20 -11.36 0.30
N ILE A 114 -6.36 -10.97 1.56
CA ILE A 114 -7.65 -10.87 2.25
C ILE A 114 -7.81 -9.43 2.71
N GLN A 115 -8.95 -8.83 2.40
CA GLN A 115 -9.36 -7.51 2.87
C GLN A 115 -10.65 -7.68 3.68
N ALA A 116 -10.67 -7.10 4.87
CA ALA A 116 -11.86 -7.03 5.72
C ALA A 116 -12.28 -5.58 5.92
N ARG A 117 -13.57 -5.32 5.84
CA ARG A 117 -14.21 -4.10 6.29
C ARG A 117 -14.92 -4.41 7.60
N LEU A 118 -14.51 -3.76 8.66
CA LEU A 118 -14.93 -4.05 10.03
C LEU A 118 -15.56 -2.81 10.67
N THR A 119 -16.40 -3.03 11.66
CA THR A 119 -16.73 -1.98 12.63
C THR A 119 -15.49 -1.69 13.51
N PRO A 120 -15.41 -0.55 14.21
CA PRO A 120 -14.33 -0.28 15.17
C PRO A 120 -14.21 -1.34 16.29
N THR A 121 -15.28 -2.10 16.57
CA THR A 121 -15.29 -3.20 17.55
C THR A 121 -14.85 -4.55 16.98
N GLY A 122 -14.51 -4.61 15.69
CA GLY A 122 -14.03 -5.83 15.02
C GLY A 122 -15.14 -6.75 14.52
N GLU A 123 -16.41 -6.28 14.42
CA GLU A 123 -17.46 -7.00 13.73
C GLU A 123 -17.31 -6.89 12.22
N VAL A 124 -17.59 -7.99 11.51
CA VAL A 124 -17.40 -8.02 10.05
C VAL A 124 -18.59 -7.39 9.33
N ILE A 125 -18.34 -6.35 8.57
CA ILE A 125 -19.27 -5.77 7.59
C ILE A 125 -19.15 -6.53 6.28
N SER A 126 -17.91 -6.68 5.78
CA SER A 126 -17.60 -7.54 4.63
C SER A 126 -16.17 -8.05 4.69
N LEU A 127 -15.92 -9.18 4.06
CA LEU A 127 -14.59 -9.74 3.89
C LEU A 127 -14.45 -10.27 2.46
N ARG A 128 -13.32 -9.97 1.82
CA ARG A 128 -12.99 -10.40 0.46
C ARG A 128 -11.72 -11.24 0.49
N VAL A 129 -11.70 -12.35 -0.24
CA VAL A 129 -10.50 -13.15 -0.51
C VAL A 129 -10.25 -13.12 -2.00
N PHE A 130 -9.20 -12.42 -2.41
CA PHE A 130 -8.89 -12.24 -3.82
C PHE A 130 -8.29 -13.50 -4.44
N ARG A 131 -8.68 -13.80 -5.69
CA ARG A 131 -8.04 -14.86 -6.47
C ARG A 131 -6.72 -14.35 -7.07
N PRO A 132 -5.78 -15.24 -7.39
CA PRO A 132 -4.57 -14.84 -8.11
C PRO A 132 -4.93 -14.15 -9.42
N ILE A 133 -4.19 -13.11 -9.75
CA ILE A 133 -4.30 -12.36 -11.01
C ILE A 133 -2.94 -12.38 -11.69
N ASP A 134 -2.94 -12.48 -13.02
CA ASP A 134 -1.73 -12.26 -13.81
C ASP A 134 -1.48 -10.77 -14.08
N SER A 135 -0.30 -10.44 -14.63
CA SER A 135 0.09 -9.05 -14.90
C SER A 135 -0.76 -8.37 -15.99
N LEU A 136 -1.49 -9.13 -16.79
CA LEU A 136 -2.30 -8.63 -17.91
C LEU A 136 -3.78 -8.52 -17.55
N SER A 137 -4.21 -9.11 -16.44
CA SER A 137 -5.61 -9.09 -16.02
C SER A 137 -6.10 -7.67 -15.77
N ARG A 138 -7.26 -7.35 -16.31
CA ARG A 138 -8.00 -6.10 -16.07
C ARG A 138 -9.03 -6.23 -14.96
N ASP A 139 -9.35 -7.46 -14.60
CA ASP A 139 -10.34 -7.78 -13.59
C ASP A 139 -9.74 -8.70 -12.54
N VAL A 140 -10.30 -8.65 -11.34
CA VAL A 140 -10.02 -9.58 -10.27
C VAL A 140 -11.28 -10.29 -9.82
N ALA A 141 -11.20 -11.61 -9.72
CA ALA A 141 -12.24 -12.41 -9.08
C ALA A 141 -11.94 -12.55 -7.59
N TYR A 142 -12.97 -12.49 -6.77
CA TYR A 142 -12.85 -12.67 -5.33
C TYR A 142 -14.07 -13.38 -4.75
N PHE A 143 -13.83 -14.05 -3.64
CA PHE A 143 -14.89 -14.58 -2.79
C PHE A 143 -15.21 -13.52 -1.74
N GLN A 144 -16.47 -13.14 -1.61
CA GLN A 144 -16.92 -12.16 -0.63
C GLN A 144 -17.88 -12.79 0.35
N VAL A 145 -17.73 -12.43 1.62
CA VAL A 145 -18.74 -12.59 2.66
C VAL A 145 -19.16 -11.19 3.08
N SER A 146 -20.46 -10.91 3.09
CA SER A 146 -21.03 -9.61 3.52
C SER A 146 -22.18 -9.82 4.50
N LYS A 147 -22.37 -8.84 5.40
CA LYS A 147 -23.49 -8.80 6.34
C LYS A 147 -24.60 -7.94 5.73
N GLU A 148 -25.72 -8.54 5.35
CA GLU A 148 -26.89 -7.88 4.76
C GLU A 148 -28.11 -8.12 5.64
N SER A 149 -28.78 -7.05 6.07
CA SER A 149 -29.93 -7.13 6.97
C SER A 149 -29.69 -8.03 8.19
N GLY A 150 -28.48 -7.93 8.78
CA GLY A 150 -28.08 -8.69 9.96
C GLY A 150 -27.67 -10.15 9.71
N LYS A 151 -27.73 -10.65 8.47
CA LYS A 151 -27.35 -12.02 8.10
C LYS A 151 -26.14 -12.03 7.18
N PHE A 152 -25.25 -13.00 7.36
CA PHE A 152 -24.14 -13.21 6.44
C PHE A 152 -24.58 -13.91 5.17
N LYS A 153 -24.06 -13.44 4.05
CA LYS A 153 -24.17 -14.05 2.73
C LYS A 153 -22.79 -14.14 2.10
N HIS A 154 -22.61 -15.03 1.15
CA HIS A 154 -21.38 -15.13 0.38
C HIS A 154 -21.66 -15.25 -1.11
N ALA A 155 -20.71 -14.76 -1.91
CA ALA A 155 -20.75 -14.85 -3.37
C ALA A 155 -19.35 -14.87 -3.95
N ASN A 156 -19.21 -15.44 -5.16
CA ASN A 156 -18.03 -15.22 -6.01
C ASN A 156 -18.34 -14.05 -6.93
N LEU A 157 -17.54 -13.03 -6.86
CA LEU A 157 -17.72 -11.79 -7.59
C LEU A 157 -16.47 -11.49 -8.44
N LYS A 158 -16.62 -10.56 -9.37
CA LYS A 158 -15.57 -10.06 -10.24
C LYS A 158 -15.71 -8.55 -10.36
N SER A 159 -14.60 -7.83 -10.28
CA SER A 159 -14.58 -6.38 -10.44
C SER A 159 -13.40 -5.96 -11.29
N GLU A 160 -13.52 -4.82 -11.93
CA GLU A 160 -12.43 -4.16 -12.65
C GLU A 160 -11.34 -3.71 -11.66
N ILE A 161 -10.10 -3.71 -12.14
CA ILE A 161 -8.91 -3.31 -11.39
C ILE A 161 -8.58 -1.88 -11.75
N ASP A 162 -8.43 -1.03 -10.75
CA ASP A 162 -7.84 0.29 -10.91
C ASP A 162 -6.34 0.15 -11.11
N ALA A 163 -5.84 0.62 -12.25
CA ALA A 163 -4.42 0.57 -12.58
C ALA A 163 -3.90 1.99 -12.86
N PHE A 164 -2.79 2.35 -12.23
CA PHE A 164 -2.14 3.64 -12.43
C PHE A 164 -0.63 3.49 -12.57
N PRO A 165 0.01 4.38 -13.36
CA PRO A 165 1.44 4.31 -13.64
C PRO A 165 2.26 4.74 -12.42
N ILE A 166 3.32 3.98 -12.14
CA ILE A 166 4.37 4.30 -11.17
C ILE A 166 5.69 4.36 -11.93
N ALA A 167 6.45 5.44 -11.73
CA ALA A 167 7.81 5.58 -12.24
C ALA A 167 8.83 5.18 -11.18
N SER A 168 9.89 4.51 -11.60
CA SER A 168 11.04 4.17 -10.74
C SER A 168 12.33 4.20 -11.57
N SER A 169 13.43 4.63 -10.95
CA SER A 169 14.74 4.67 -11.58
C SER A 169 15.80 4.10 -10.66
N ALA A 170 16.85 3.51 -11.24
CA ALA A 170 17.97 2.98 -10.48
C ALA A 170 19.29 3.09 -11.25
N VAL A 171 20.38 3.22 -10.50
CA VAL A 171 21.75 3.07 -11.01
C VAL A 171 22.24 1.68 -10.66
N ILE A 172 22.80 0.98 -11.64
CA ILE A 172 23.32 -0.37 -11.48
C ILE A 172 24.70 -0.29 -10.87
N LYS A 173 24.85 -0.77 -9.63
CA LYS A 173 26.15 -0.84 -8.96
C LYS A 173 26.86 -2.18 -9.18
N THR A 174 26.08 -3.27 -9.25
CA THR A 174 26.58 -4.64 -9.42
C THR A 174 25.78 -5.40 -10.46
N THR A 175 24.48 -5.59 -10.23
CA THR A 175 23.59 -6.31 -11.14
C THR A 175 22.27 -5.56 -11.31
N LEU A 176 21.57 -5.82 -12.40
CA LEU A 176 20.21 -5.30 -12.64
C LEU A 176 19.25 -5.69 -11.52
N GLU A 177 19.35 -6.92 -11.02
CA GLU A 177 18.51 -7.43 -9.94
C GLU A 177 18.71 -6.63 -8.64
N SER A 178 19.97 -6.41 -8.27
CA SER A 178 20.27 -5.66 -7.04
C SER A 178 19.83 -4.21 -7.13
N ALA A 179 19.95 -3.60 -8.31
CA ALA A 179 19.45 -2.25 -8.57
C ALA A 179 17.92 -2.19 -8.49
N ALA A 180 17.22 -3.15 -9.11
CA ALA A 180 15.76 -3.24 -9.05
C ALA A 180 15.25 -3.42 -7.61
N VAL A 181 15.88 -4.30 -6.82
CA VAL A 181 15.55 -4.49 -5.39
C VAL A 181 15.77 -3.18 -4.61
N SER A 182 16.89 -2.49 -4.82
CA SER A 182 17.21 -1.21 -4.15
C SER A 182 16.22 -0.11 -4.50
N ALA A 183 15.65 -0.13 -5.71
CA ALA A 183 14.62 0.79 -6.18
C ALA A 183 13.19 0.35 -5.86
N ASN A 184 13.02 -0.73 -5.07
CA ASN A 184 11.73 -1.34 -4.74
C ASN A 184 10.89 -1.74 -5.97
N ILE A 185 11.54 -2.09 -7.08
CA ILE A 185 10.88 -2.59 -8.28
C ILE A 185 10.42 -4.03 -8.03
N PRO A 186 9.11 -4.32 -8.19
CA PRO A 186 8.57 -5.65 -7.94
C PRO A 186 9.17 -6.74 -8.84
N ALA A 187 9.30 -7.97 -8.31
CA ALA A 187 9.94 -9.07 -9.02
C ALA A 187 9.26 -9.43 -10.37
N ASN A 188 7.93 -9.32 -10.46
CA ASN A 188 7.21 -9.54 -11.72
C ASN A 188 7.46 -8.43 -12.75
N VAL A 189 7.74 -7.20 -12.31
CA VAL A 189 8.16 -6.10 -13.20
C VAL A 189 9.60 -6.32 -13.65
N LEU A 190 10.51 -6.73 -12.75
CA LEU A 190 11.89 -7.09 -13.10
C LEU A 190 11.94 -8.22 -14.15
N ALA A 191 11.07 -9.22 -14.05
CA ALA A 191 10.98 -10.27 -15.06
C ALA A 191 10.61 -9.70 -16.45
N GLN A 192 9.64 -8.78 -16.51
CA GLN A 192 9.25 -8.10 -17.75
C GLN A 192 10.37 -7.17 -18.28
N ILE A 193 11.13 -6.51 -17.40
CA ILE A 193 12.31 -5.72 -17.77
C ILE A 193 13.33 -6.61 -18.47
N LYS A 194 13.68 -7.75 -17.86
CA LYS A 194 14.64 -8.70 -18.44
C LYS A 194 14.17 -9.23 -19.78
N GLU A 195 12.91 -9.64 -19.88
CA GLU A 195 12.31 -10.09 -21.14
C GLU A 195 12.42 -9.01 -22.22
N ARG A 196 12.08 -7.76 -21.88
CA ARG A 196 12.13 -6.65 -22.83
C ARG A 196 13.54 -6.32 -23.27
N LEU A 197 14.50 -6.25 -22.34
CA LEU A 197 15.90 -5.97 -22.68
C LEU A 197 16.53 -7.11 -23.48
N SER A 198 16.18 -8.37 -23.23
CA SER A 198 16.73 -9.52 -23.93
C SER A 198 16.41 -9.54 -25.43
N THR A 199 15.41 -8.77 -25.88
CA THR A 199 15.11 -8.61 -27.31
C THR A 199 16.08 -7.69 -28.04
N SER A 200 16.82 -6.84 -27.33
CA SER A 200 17.74 -5.86 -27.90
C SER A 200 19.20 -6.05 -27.48
N MET A 201 19.46 -6.75 -26.37
CA MET A 201 20.81 -6.98 -25.86
C MET A 201 20.90 -8.28 -25.05
N ASP A 202 22.11 -8.84 -24.89
CA ASP A 202 22.36 -9.88 -23.90
C ASP A 202 22.42 -9.23 -22.49
N VAL A 203 21.36 -9.36 -21.72
CA VAL A 203 21.20 -8.73 -20.39
C VAL A 203 22.36 -9.10 -19.43
N ASN A 204 22.98 -10.28 -19.61
CA ASN A 204 24.08 -10.73 -18.75
C ASN A 204 25.44 -10.10 -19.12
N LYS A 205 25.58 -9.60 -20.34
CA LYS A 205 26.83 -9.02 -20.85
C LYS A 205 26.70 -7.53 -21.17
N GLY A 206 25.50 -7.08 -21.50
CA GLY A 206 25.21 -5.72 -21.94
C GLY A 206 24.91 -4.74 -20.80
N VAL A 207 24.78 -5.24 -19.56
CA VAL A 207 24.47 -4.41 -18.38
C VAL A 207 25.72 -4.22 -17.55
N ALA A 208 26.20 -2.98 -17.40
CA ALA A 208 27.42 -2.65 -16.70
C ALA A 208 27.19 -1.86 -15.41
N ALA A 209 28.15 -1.93 -14.49
CA ALA A 209 28.16 -1.05 -13.32
C ALA A 209 28.35 0.41 -13.75
N GLY A 210 27.50 1.28 -13.25
CA GLY A 210 27.43 2.69 -13.64
C GLY A 210 26.28 3.03 -14.58
N ASP A 211 25.71 2.04 -15.25
CA ASP A 211 24.52 2.22 -16.08
C ASP A 211 23.31 2.59 -15.23
N SER A 212 22.35 3.26 -15.82
CA SER A 212 21.08 3.62 -15.19
C SER A 212 19.90 3.17 -16.03
N PHE A 213 18.79 2.90 -15.39
CA PHE A 213 17.54 2.64 -16.08
C PHE A 213 16.36 3.31 -15.37
N SER A 214 15.36 3.66 -16.17
CA SER A 214 14.08 4.18 -15.70
C SER A 214 12.95 3.33 -16.24
N VAL A 215 11.95 3.06 -15.40
CA VAL A 215 10.80 2.23 -15.77
C VAL A 215 9.51 2.90 -15.36
N ILE A 216 8.46 2.67 -16.15
CA ILE A 216 7.08 2.98 -15.80
C ILE A 216 6.32 1.66 -15.82
N TYR A 217 5.62 1.34 -14.73
CA TYR A 217 4.82 0.13 -14.61
C TYR A 217 3.49 0.41 -13.90
N GLU A 218 2.52 -0.46 -14.07
CA GLU A 218 1.22 -0.35 -13.43
C GLU A 218 1.30 -0.79 -11.96
N ARG A 219 0.75 0.01 -11.06
CA ARG A 219 0.30 -0.43 -9.74
C ARG A 219 -1.20 -0.63 -9.79
N ARG A 220 -1.67 -1.71 -9.18
CA ARG A 220 -3.07 -2.14 -9.28
C ARG A 220 -3.71 -2.19 -7.91
N GLN A 221 -4.93 -1.70 -7.83
CA GLN A 221 -5.72 -1.73 -6.60
C GLN A 221 -7.21 -1.95 -6.90
N ILE A 222 -7.96 -2.24 -5.85
CA ILE A 222 -9.42 -2.27 -5.85
C ILE A 222 -9.89 -1.80 -4.48
N ASP A 223 -10.69 -0.73 -4.42
CA ASP A 223 -11.20 -0.14 -3.17
C ASP A 223 -10.08 0.03 -2.12
N GLY A 224 -8.91 0.52 -2.52
CA GLY A 224 -7.73 0.71 -1.68
C GLY A 224 -6.90 -0.55 -1.41
N ALA A 225 -7.37 -1.76 -1.74
CA ALA A 225 -6.59 -2.99 -1.59
C ALA A 225 -5.47 -3.08 -2.62
N ASP A 226 -4.21 -3.23 -2.18
CA ASP A 226 -3.06 -3.37 -3.07
C ASP A 226 -2.98 -4.78 -3.68
N LEU A 227 -3.33 -4.87 -4.96
CA LEU A 227 -3.24 -6.10 -5.75
C LEU A 227 -1.84 -6.35 -6.33
N GLY A 228 -0.88 -5.44 -6.10
CA GLY A 228 0.48 -5.51 -6.60
C GLY A 228 0.66 -4.83 -7.95
N SER A 229 1.78 -5.12 -8.62
CA SER A 229 2.14 -4.53 -9.89
C SER A 229 1.57 -5.29 -11.09
N GLY A 230 1.28 -4.57 -12.16
CA GLY A 230 0.80 -5.07 -13.45
C GLY A 230 1.86 -5.09 -14.53
N LYS A 231 1.55 -4.43 -15.66
CA LYS A 231 2.40 -4.38 -16.84
C LYS A 231 3.56 -3.42 -16.66
N LEU A 232 4.69 -3.76 -17.28
CA LEU A 232 5.72 -2.79 -17.64
C LEU A 232 5.18 -1.96 -18.83
N LEU A 233 5.09 -0.64 -18.63
CA LEU A 233 4.56 0.29 -19.65
C LEU A 233 5.67 0.88 -20.50
N ALA A 234 6.79 1.26 -19.87
CA ALA A 234 7.96 1.81 -20.53
C ALA A 234 9.24 1.42 -19.80
N ILE A 235 10.33 1.36 -20.54
CA ILE A 235 11.69 1.22 -20.02
C ILE A 235 12.62 2.08 -20.87
N GLU A 236 13.50 2.82 -20.20
CA GLU A 236 14.65 3.50 -20.74
C GLU A 236 15.89 2.94 -20.05
N TYR A 237 16.90 2.58 -20.86
CA TYR A 237 18.17 2.01 -20.40
C TYR A 237 19.33 2.66 -21.13
#